data_7ade5e89353e2309501da22075f8375f
#
_entry.id   7ade5e89353e2309501da22075f8375f
#
_cell.length_a   1.000
_cell.length_b   1.000
_cell.length_c   1.000
_cell.angle_alpha   90.00
_cell.angle_beta   90.00
_cell.angle_gamma   90.00
#
_symmetry.space_group_name_H-M   'P 1'
#
loop_
_entity.id
_entity.type
_entity.pdbx_description
1 polymer ?
#
loop_
_entity_poly.entity_id
_entity_poly.type
_entity_poly.pdbx_seq_one_letter_code
_entity_poly.pdbx_strand_id
1 'polypeptide(L)'
;DHYLSLDLNVTSIEASEPILKEMQRRGVNLSFLVYDVLPLMHPEWWPAGLADGFASWFAVVTRVADRLICISRAVRDDVAVQLELNAVNTTGTPKLGWFHLGADIKNTSPSVHLPRDADDFFGRIVNQTTFLMVGTVEPRKGHALALDAFSQLWRNGYDFNLVVIGKKGWLVDDLADRMSACSKNRSQFYWFQGASDEFLERAYLSCSCLLAASEAEGFGLPLIEASFHKLPVLARDIAVFREVAGDAALYFDGSSSEGLVAGVLRWVRQKELNAIPEPAGMDTMSWQESANALLDQLEI
;
A
#
# COMPACT_ATOMS: atom_id res chain seq x y z
N ASP A 1 -18.65 -12.96 25.14
CA ASP A 1 -18.62 -11.59 24.59
C ASP A 1 -17.29 -11.35 23.88
N HIS A 2 -17.33 -10.51 22.82
CA HIS A 2 -16.14 -10.15 22.02
C HIS A 2 -15.98 -8.63 21.97
N TYR A 3 -14.75 -8.20 22.07
CA TYR A 3 -14.31 -6.83 21.75
C TYR A 3 -13.40 -6.89 20.53
N LEU A 4 -13.71 -6.10 19.52
CA LEU A 4 -12.92 -5.97 18.31
C LEU A 4 -12.50 -4.51 18.14
N SER A 5 -11.19 -4.25 18.14
CA SER A 5 -10.63 -2.94 17.79
C SER A 5 -10.24 -2.93 16.32
N LEU A 6 -10.91 -2.08 15.54
CA LEU A 6 -10.62 -1.87 14.11
C LEU A 6 -9.65 -0.71 13.87
N ASP A 7 -9.46 0.17 14.86
CA ASP A 7 -8.62 1.35 14.75
C ASP A 7 -7.28 1.19 15.46
N LEU A 8 -6.26 1.80 14.86
CA LEU A 8 -4.95 1.97 15.47
C LEU A 8 -4.97 3.18 16.42
N ASN A 9 -5.09 2.93 17.71
CA ASN A 9 -5.14 3.98 18.72
C ASN A 9 -3.83 4.08 19.51
N VAL A 10 -2.81 4.67 18.91
CA VAL A 10 -1.48 4.81 19.52
C VAL A 10 -1.42 5.80 20.67
N THR A 11 -2.36 6.75 20.77
CA THR A 11 -2.28 7.85 21.73
C THR A 11 -2.96 7.57 23.07
N SER A 12 -3.94 6.67 23.12
CA SER A 12 -4.72 6.41 24.35
C SER A 12 -4.71 4.95 24.79
N ILE A 13 -4.00 4.07 24.08
CA ILE A 13 -4.01 2.64 24.38
C ILE A 13 -3.46 2.34 25.80
N GLU A 14 -2.40 3.03 26.21
CA GLU A 14 -1.82 2.85 27.55
C GLU A 14 -2.82 3.19 28.67
N ALA A 15 -3.56 4.28 28.51
CA ALA A 15 -4.61 4.66 29.46
C ALA A 15 -5.80 3.67 29.45
N SER A 16 -6.00 2.95 28.34
CA SER A 16 -7.08 1.96 28.19
C SER A 16 -6.69 0.58 28.71
N GLU A 17 -5.42 0.30 28.94
CA GLU A 17 -4.94 -1.04 29.37
C GLU A 17 -5.65 -1.57 30.64
N PRO A 18 -5.91 -0.79 31.71
CA PRO A 18 -6.63 -1.27 32.86
C PRO A 18 -8.07 -1.72 32.56
N ILE A 19 -8.75 -1.01 31.64
CA ILE A 19 -10.11 -1.35 31.22
C ILE A 19 -10.10 -2.63 30.40
N LEU A 20 -9.16 -2.76 29.46
CA LEU A 20 -9.00 -3.96 28.64
C LEU A 20 -8.73 -5.21 29.52
N LYS A 21 -7.86 -5.09 30.51
CA LYS A 21 -7.60 -6.15 31.48
C LYS A 21 -8.83 -6.51 32.33
N GLU A 22 -9.67 -5.54 32.66
CA GLU A 22 -10.92 -5.80 33.36
C GLU A 22 -11.93 -6.54 32.48
N MET A 23 -12.04 -6.15 31.20
CA MET A 23 -12.88 -6.86 30.22
C MET A 23 -12.43 -8.32 30.07
N GLN A 24 -11.12 -8.56 29.94
CA GLN A 24 -10.55 -9.91 29.86
C GLN A 24 -10.87 -10.74 31.14
N ARG A 25 -10.73 -10.14 32.32
CA ARG A 25 -11.12 -10.82 33.58
C ARG A 25 -12.61 -11.18 33.66
N ARG A 26 -13.48 -10.48 32.95
CA ARG A 26 -14.91 -10.75 32.82
C ARG A 26 -15.23 -11.75 31.70
N GLY A 27 -14.22 -12.32 31.05
CA GLY A 27 -14.39 -13.31 29.99
C GLY A 27 -14.70 -12.73 28.60
N VAL A 28 -14.40 -11.45 28.39
CA VAL A 28 -14.50 -10.84 27.06
C VAL A 28 -13.24 -11.20 26.27
N ASN A 29 -13.39 -11.80 25.09
CA ASN A 29 -12.31 -12.06 24.16
C ASN A 29 -11.88 -10.76 23.47
N LEU A 30 -10.60 -10.39 23.57
CA LEU A 30 -10.06 -9.16 23.01
C LEU A 30 -9.33 -9.43 21.69
N SER A 31 -9.83 -8.86 20.61
CA SER A 31 -9.24 -8.97 19.28
C SER A 31 -8.85 -7.60 18.73
N PHE A 32 -7.68 -7.51 18.14
CA PHE A 32 -7.17 -6.27 17.54
C PHE A 32 -6.79 -6.49 16.08
N LEU A 33 -7.21 -5.56 15.22
CA LEU A 33 -6.79 -5.51 13.82
C LEU A 33 -5.39 -4.91 13.73
N VAL A 34 -4.53 -5.54 12.95
CA VAL A 34 -3.17 -5.07 12.67
C VAL A 34 -3.04 -4.81 11.16
N TYR A 35 -2.87 -3.55 10.80
CA TYR A 35 -2.69 -3.13 9.40
C TYR A 35 -1.28 -3.37 8.89
N ASP A 36 -0.29 -3.10 9.71
CA ASP A 36 1.13 -3.44 9.52
C ASP A 36 1.89 -3.27 10.84
N VAL A 37 3.15 -3.63 10.84
CA VAL A 37 4.11 -3.38 11.93
C VAL A 37 5.34 -2.63 11.43
N LEU A 38 5.19 -1.92 10.33
CA LEU A 38 6.27 -1.18 9.68
C LEU A 38 6.93 -0.13 10.58
N PRO A 39 6.21 0.59 11.47
CA PRO A 39 6.86 1.51 12.40
C PRO A 39 7.84 0.85 13.38
N LEU A 40 7.68 -0.46 13.65
CA LEU A 40 8.65 -1.23 14.44
C LEU A 40 9.85 -1.69 13.61
N MET A 41 9.60 -2.07 12.36
CA MET A 41 10.61 -2.62 11.46
C MET A 41 11.51 -1.54 10.88
N HIS A 42 10.93 -0.36 10.60
CA HIS A 42 11.54 0.75 9.90
C HIS A 42 11.18 2.09 10.56
N PRO A 43 11.60 2.32 11.82
CA PRO A 43 11.26 3.54 12.54
C PRO A 43 11.76 4.82 11.84
N GLU A 44 12.81 4.71 11.02
CA GLU A 44 13.38 5.81 10.23
C GLU A 44 12.44 6.35 9.13
N TRP A 45 11.41 5.62 8.75
CA TRP A 45 10.42 6.07 7.76
C TRP A 45 9.32 6.95 8.35
N TRP A 46 9.31 7.13 9.66
CA TRP A 46 8.22 7.77 10.38
C TRP A 46 8.67 9.06 11.09
N PRO A 47 7.78 10.05 11.25
CA PRO A 47 8.08 11.21 12.07
C PRO A 47 8.46 10.83 13.50
N ALA A 48 9.31 11.64 14.13
CA ALA A 48 9.73 11.44 15.52
C ALA A 48 8.52 11.27 16.45
N GLY A 49 8.58 10.28 17.34
CA GLY A 49 7.54 9.95 18.31
C GLY A 49 6.39 9.08 17.76
N LEU A 50 6.21 8.97 16.45
CA LEU A 50 5.16 8.10 15.90
C LEU A 50 5.54 6.62 16.05
N ALA A 51 6.78 6.28 15.73
CA ALA A 51 7.29 4.92 15.91
C ALA A 51 7.29 4.50 17.38
N ASP A 52 7.66 5.41 18.30
CA ASP A 52 7.62 5.17 19.75
C ASP A 52 6.18 4.95 20.24
N GLY A 53 5.23 5.77 19.79
CA GLY A 53 3.81 5.60 20.10
C GLY A 53 3.26 4.27 19.57
N PHE A 54 3.69 3.86 18.38
CA PHE A 54 3.33 2.56 17.83
C PHE A 54 3.94 1.41 18.62
N ALA A 55 5.20 1.52 19.05
CA ALA A 55 5.85 0.52 19.89
C ALA A 55 5.13 0.36 21.25
N SER A 56 4.72 1.47 21.89
CA SER A 56 3.89 1.46 23.09
C SER A 56 2.53 0.78 22.82
N TRP A 57 1.85 1.11 21.73
CA TRP A 57 0.62 0.47 21.32
C TRP A 57 0.80 -1.05 21.15
N PHE A 58 1.80 -1.47 20.40
CA PHE A 58 2.08 -2.88 20.15
C PHE A 58 2.37 -3.64 21.45
N ALA A 59 3.16 -3.04 22.35
CA ALA A 59 3.48 -3.63 23.63
C ALA A 59 2.24 -3.82 24.54
N VAL A 60 1.29 -2.87 24.54
CA VAL A 60 0.03 -3.02 25.30
C VAL A 60 -0.84 -4.08 24.66
N VAL A 61 -1.07 -3.99 23.35
CA VAL A 61 -1.97 -4.90 22.62
C VAL A 61 -1.50 -6.34 22.76
N THR A 62 -0.20 -6.61 22.60
CA THR A 62 0.37 -7.96 22.74
C THR A 62 0.22 -8.55 24.16
N ARG A 63 0.09 -7.69 25.19
CA ARG A 63 -0.15 -8.13 26.58
C ARG A 63 -1.61 -8.46 26.90
N VAL A 64 -2.55 -7.83 26.18
CA VAL A 64 -3.98 -7.95 26.50
C VAL A 64 -4.79 -8.67 25.43
N ALA A 65 -4.29 -8.83 24.21
CA ALA A 65 -5.03 -9.46 23.13
C ALA A 65 -5.10 -10.98 23.30
N ASP A 66 -6.29 -11.54 23.07
CA ASP A 66 -6.47 -12.97 22.82
C ASP A 66 -6.15 -13.30 21.36
N ARG A 67 -6.40 -12.33 20.45
CA ARG A 67 -6.12 -12.46 19.00
C ARG A 67 -5.58 -11.18 18.40
N LEU A 68 -4.62 -11.32 17.46
CA LEU A 68 -4.20 -10.30 16.53
C LEU A 68 -4.59 -10.76 15.12
N ILE A 69 -5.40 -9.95 14.44
CA ILE A 69 -5.92 -10.29 13.12
C ILE A 69 -5.30 -9.31 12.12
N CYS A 70 -4.52 -9.83 11.20
CA CYS A 70 -3.74 -9.06 10.23
C CYS A 70 -4.48 -8.93 8.90
N ILE A 71 -4.23 -7.85 8.16
CA ILE A 71 -4.89 -7.60 6.87
C ILE A 71 -4.27 -8.36 5.68
N SER A 72 -3.19 -9.12 5.95
CA SER A 72 -2.56 -10.03 5.00
C SER A 72 -1.76 -11.09 5.76
N ARG A 73 -1.43 -12.19 5.07
CA ARG A 73 -0.54 -13.21 5.59
C ARG A 73 0.87 -12.67 5.80
N ALA A 74 1.34 -11.80 4.90
CA ALA A 74 2.64 -11.15 5.03
C ALA A 74 2.72 -10.33 6.33
N VAL A 75 1.70 -9.53 6.65
CA VAL A 75 1.65 -8.79 7.93
C VAL A 75 1.58 -9.74 9.12
N ARG A 76 0.81 -10.84 9.04
CA ARG A 76 0.78 -11.85 10.12
C ARG A 76 2.18 -12.42 10.39
N ASP A 77 2.94 -12.70 9.34
CA ASP A 77 4.28 -13.25 9.45
C ASP A 77 5.26 -12.21 10.04
N ASP A 78 5.15 -10.94 9.64
CA ASP A 78 5.88 -9.83 10.25
C ASP A 78 5.54 -9.67 11.74
N VAL A 79 4.24 -9.74 12.10
CA VAL A 79 3.79 -9.72 13.50
C VAL A 79 4.38 -10.88 14.30
N ALA A 80 4.41 -12.09 13.72
CA ALA A 80 5.01 -13.25 14.38
C ALA A 80 6.49 -13.02 14.72
N VAL A 81 7.26 -12.47 13.78
CA VAL A 81 8.67 -12.10 13.99
C VAL A 81 8.79 -11.04 15.09
N GLN A 82 7.92 -10.01 15.08
CA GLN A 82 7.95 -8.95 16.10
C GLN A 82 7.57 -9.48 17.49
N LEU A 83 6.67 -10.45 17.60
CA LEU A 83 6.36 -11.10 18.86
C LEU A 83 7.55 -11.89 19.41
N GLU A 84 8.30 -12.60 18.56
CA GLU A 84 9.51 -13.33 18.97
C GLU A 84 10.61 -12.38 19.45
N LEU A 85 10.84 -11.29 18.72
CA LEU A 85 11.85 -10.28 19.06
C LEU A 85 11.53 -9.54 20.36
N ASN A 86 10.23 -9.33 20.66
CA ASN A 86 9.75 -8.61 21.82
C ASN A 86 9.23 -9.52 22.95
N ALA A 87 9.54 -10.81 22.90
CA ALA A 87 9.05 -11.84 23.86
C ALA A 87 9.63 -11.67 25.29
N VAL A 88 9.40 -10.50 25.89
CA VAL A 88 9.73 -10.21 27.27
C VAL A 88 8.43 -10.10 28.08
N ASN A 89 8.10 -11.16 28.86
CA ASN A 89 7.06 -11.18 29.89
C ASN A 89 5.59 -11.10 29.45
N THR A 90 5.17 -11.85 28.43
CA THR A 90 3.75 -12.04 28.17
C THR A 90 3.20 -13.27 28.89
N THR A 91 2.03 -13.16 29.55
CA THR A 91 1.34 -14.29 30.23
C THR A 91 0.71 -15.26 29.21
N GLY A 92 0.82 -15.00 27.93
CA GLY A 92 0.38 -15.81 26.79
C GLY A 92 0.74 -15.13 25.46
N THR A 93 0.81 -15.94 24.39
CA THR A 93 1.00 -15.41 23.02
C THR A 93 -0.39 -15.30 22.38
N PRO A 94 -0.79 -14.12 21.86
CA PRO A 94 -2.07 -13.98 21.16
C PRO A 94 -2.14 -14.92 19.95
N LYS A 95 -3.33 -15.43 19.65
CA LYS A 95 -3.55 -16.18 18.41
C LYS A 95 -3.41 -15.23 17.22
N LEU A 96 -2.66 -15.64 16.20
CA LEU A 96 -2.51 -14.87 14.97
C LEU A 96 -3.49 -15.35 13.90
N GLY A 97 -4.25 -14.43 13.34
CA GLY A 97 -5.12 -14.64 12.20
C GLY A 97 -4.81 -13.64 11.09
N TRP A 98 -5.38 -13.86 9.92
CA TRP A 98 -5.31 -12.90 8.81
C TRP A 98 -6.51 -13.06 7.88
N PHE A 99 -6.81 -11.97 7.14
CA PHE A 99 -7.81 -11.93 6.08
C PHE A 99 -7.38 -10.87 5.06
N HIS A 100 -7.97 -10.88 3.87
CA HIS A 100 -7.71 -9.84 2.87
C HIS A 100 -8.76 -8.72 2.95
N LEU A 101 -8.31 -7.48 2.68
CA LEU A 101 -9.21 -6.33 2.58
C LEU A 101 -10.08 -6.43 1.33
N GLY A 102 -11.31 -5.95 1.43
CA GLY A 102 -12.17 -5.71 0.31
C GLY A 102 -11.75 -4.42 -0.45
N ALA A 103 -12.09 -4.33 -1.71
CA ALA A 103 -11.77 -3.18 -2.55
C ALA A 103 -12.85 -2.86 -3.60
N ASP A 104 -14.11 -3.19 -3.35
CA ASP A 104 -15.20 -2.80 -4.23
C ASP A 104 -15.52 -1.31 -4.09
N ILE A 105 -15.07 -0.53 -5.06
CA ILE A 105 -15.25 0.93 -5.11
C ILE A 105 -16.72 1.33 -5.36
N LYS A 106 -17.55 0.41 -5.82
CA LYS A 106 -18.94 0.66 -6.26
C LYS A 106 -19.90 1.19 -5.20
N ASN A 107 -19.57 1.05 -3.92
CA ASN A 107 -20.44 1.43 -2.80
C ASN A 107 -19.98 2.72 -2.08
N THR A 108 -18.99 3.43 -2.59
CA THR A 108 -18.54 4.72 -2.06
C THR A 108 -19.23 5.87 -2.82
N SER A 109 -19.37 7.02 -2.17
CA SER A 109 -19.78 8.27 -2.85
C SER A 109 -18.50 8.94 -3.35
N PRO A 110 -18.08 8.68 -4.61
CA PRO A 110 -16.83 9.20 -5.12
C PRO A 110 -16.86 10.73 -5.20
N SER A 111 -15.74 11.36 -4.90
CA SER A 111 -15.58 12.79 -5.13
C SER A 111 -15.54 13.07 -6.63
N VAL A 112 -16.44 13.95 -7.08
CA VAL A 112 -16.61 14.29 -8.50
C VAL A 112 -16.01 15.66 -8.75
N HIS A 113 -14.84 15.73 -9.36
CA HIS A 113 -14.25 16.97 -9.85
C HIS A 113 -13.08 16.67 -10.80
N LEU A 114 -13.21 17.11 -12.04
CA LEU A 114 -12.09 17.09 -12.99
C LEU A 114 -11.53 18.50 -13.15
N PRO A 115 -10.19 18.68 -13.13
CA PRO A 115 -9.54 19.92 -13.56
C PRO A 115 -9.94 20.28 -14.99
N ARG A 116 -9.95 21.57 -15.31
CA ARG A 116 -10.35 22.07 -16.64
C ARG A 116 -9.54 21.53 -17.80
N ASP A 117 -8.30 21.16 -17.53
CA ASP A 117 -7.31 20.60 -18.48
C ASP A 117 -7.22 19.07 -18.44
N ALA A 118 -8.13 18.40 -17.70
CA ALA A 118 -8.10 16.95 -17.57
C ALA A 118 -8.23 16.23 -18.91
N ASP A 119 -9.13 16.68 -19.79
CA ASP A 119 -9.32 16.08 -21.12
C ASP A 119 -8.08 16.20 -22.00
N ASP A 120 -7.41 17.36 -21.97
CA ASP A 120 -6.16 17.58 -22.70
C ASP A 120 -5.03 16.71 -22.12
N PHE A 121 -4.98 16.54 -20.81
CA PHE A 121 -4.00 15.69 -20.15
C PHE A 121 -4.21 14.21 -20.56
N PHE A 122 -5.40 13.66 -20.37
CA PHE A 122 -5.69 12.28 -20.71
C PHE A 122 -5.58 12.00 -22.21
N GLY A 123 -5.98 12.96 -23.05
CA GLY A 123 -5.80 12.86 -24.51
C GLY A 123 -4.34 12.75 -24.94
N ARG A 124 -3.40 13.37 -24.20
CA ARG A 124 -1.96 13.25 -24.46
C ARG A 124 -1.40 11.89 -24.07
N ILE A 125 -1.76 11.38 -22.88
CA ILE A 125 -1.13 10.19 -22.33
C ILE A 125 -1.71 8.87 -22.86
N VAL A 126 -2.93 8.87 -23.40
CA VAL A 126 -3.62 7.63 -23.83
C VAL A 126 -2.89 6.86 -24.93
N ASN A 127 -2.13 7.57 -25.77
CA ASN A 127 -1.35 6.97 -26.87
C ASN A 127 0.14 6.83 -26.54
N GLN A 128 0.52 7.08 -25.29
CA GLN A 128 1.92 7.00 -24.82
C GLN A 128 2.04 5.91 -23.76
N THR A 129 3.21 5.28 -23.68
CA THR A 129 3.48 4.34 -22.58
C THR A 129 3.59 5.11 -21.28
N THR A 130 2.58 4.97 -20.44
CA THR A 130 2.40 5.75 -19.21
C THR A 130 2.30 4.83 -18.00
N PHE A 131 3.18 5.05 -17.02
CA PHE A 131 3.18 4.34 -15.73
C PHE A 131 2.51 5.22 -14.68
N LEU A 132 1.62 4.62 -13.90
CA LEU A 132 0.85 5.27 -12.84
C LEU A 132 1.36 4.80 -11.47
N MET A 133 1.66 5.73 -10.57
CA MET A 133 1.84 5.46 -9.15
C MET A 133 0.72 6.12 -8.35
N VAL A 134 0.12 5.38 -7.41
CA VAL A 134 -0.98 5.85 -6.57
C VAL A 134 -0.62 5.71 -5.10
N GLY A 135 -0.82 6.79 -4.35
CA GLY A 135 -0.62 6.82 -2.89
C GLY A 135 0.16 8.05 -2.42
N THR A 136 0.09 8.30 -1.12
CA THR A 136 0.82 9.38 -0.46
C THR A 136 2.32 9.24 -0.72
N VAL A 137 2.97 10.36 -1.07
CA VAL A 137 4.43 10.40 -1.26
C VAL A 137 5.09 10.39 0.11
N GLU A 138 5.60 9.23 0.50
CA GLU A 138 6.27 8.97 1.77
C GLU A 138 7.47 8.04 1.58
N PRO A 139 8.40 7.91 2.53
CA PRO A 139 9.69 7.23 2.31
C PRO A 139 9.55 5.82 1.72
N ARG A 140 8.66 4.99 2.27
CA ARG A 140 8.48 3.58 1.88
C ARG A 140 7.83 3.33 0.53
N LYS A 141 7.19 4.35 -0.09
CA LYS A 141 6.40 4.19 -1.33
C LYS A 141 7.22 4.12 -2.62
N GLY A 142 8.56 4.26 -2.52
CA GLY A 142 9.46 4.07 -3.65
C GLY A 142 9.43 5.17 -4.71
N HIS A 143 8.85 6.35 -4.41
CA HIS A 143 8.79 7.47 -5.37
C HIS A 143 10.17 8.00 -5.74
N ALA A 144 11.15 7.98 -4.80
CA ALA A 144 12.52 8.38 -5.08
C ALA A 144 13.17 7.42 -6.09
N LEU A 145 13.03 6.12 -5.86
CA LEU A 145 13.50 5.06 -6.76
C LEU A 145 12.90 5.22 -8.17
N ALA A 146 11.58 5.45 -8.25
CA ALA A 146 10.88 5.64 -9.51
C ALA A 146 11.37 6.89 -10.25
N LEU A 147 11.51 8.03 -9.56
CA LEU A 147 12.02 9.26 -10.16
C LEU A 147 13.44 9.10 -10.71
N ASP A 148 14.32 8.38 -9.99
CA ASP A 148 15.69 8.13 -10.41
C ASP A 148 15.73 7.18 -11.62
N ALA A 149 14.94 6.10 -11.61
CA ALA A 149 14.85 5.15 -12.72
C ALA A 149 14.29 5.83 -14.00
N PHE A 150 13.20 6.59 -13.88
CA PHE A 150 12.64 7.29 -15.03
C PHE A 150 13.56 8.41 -15.53
N SER A 151 14.30 9.08 -14.65
CA SER A 151 15.34 10.03 -15.05
C SER A 151 16.45 9.38 -15.88
N GLN A 152 16.81 8.12 -15.60
CA GLN A 152 17.74 7.34 -16.42
C GLN A 152 17.12 6.98 -17.77
N LEU A 153 15.87 6.51 -17.79
CA LEU A 153 15.15 6.19 -19.02
C LEU A 153 15.06 7.41 -19.95
N TRP A 154 14.68 8.57 -19.43
CA TRP A 154 14.58 9.79 -20.21
C TRP A 154 15.94 10.28 -20.75
N ARG A 155 17.03 10.14 -19.98
CA ARG A 155 18.38 10.45 -20.46
C ARG A 155 18.83 9.51 -21.60
N ASN A 156 18.32 8.28 -21.59
CA ASN A 156 18.59 7.28 -22.62
C ASN A 156 17.64 7.39 -23.84
N GLY A 157 16.78 8.43 -23.88
CA GLY A 157 15.91 8.74 -25.01
C GLY A 157 14.57 8.00 -25.04
N TYR A 158 14.20 7.29 -23.96
CA TYR A 158 12.88 6.68 -23.86
C TYR A 158 11.81 7.74 -23.57
N ASP A 159 10.68 7.67 -24.29
CA ASP A 159 9.56 8.61 -24.16
C ASP A 159 8.41 7.96 -23.34
N PHE A 160 8.71 7.57 -22.12
CA PHE A 160 7.71 7.00 -21.19
C PHE A 160 7.26 8.09 -20.21
N ASN A 161 5.95 8.10 -19.91
CA ASN A 161 5.40 8.98 -18.89
C ASN A 161 5.42 8.30 -17.52
N LEU A 162 5.66 9.10 -16.48
CA LEU A 162 5.43 8.74 -15.08
C LEU A 162 4.39 9.71 -14.50
N VAL A 163 3.24 9.17 -14.11
CA VAL A 163 2.15 9.89 -13.44
C VAL A 163 2.10 9.47 -11.98
N VAL A 164 2.19 10.42 -11.07
CA VAL A 164 2.05 10.19 -9.63
C VAL A 164 0.78 10.88 -9.15
N ILE A 165 -0.12 10.13 -8.54
CA ILE A 165 -1.34 10.63 -7.92
C ILE A 165 -1.24 10.37 -6.42
N GLY A 166 -1.04 11.43 -5.64
CA GLY A 166 -0.91 11.35 -4.20
C GLY A 166 -0.40 12.64 -3.59
N LYS A 167 -0.89 12.96 -2.39
CA LYS A 167 -0.44 14.14 -1.65
C LYS A 167 0.98 13.95 -1.13
N LYS A 168 1.68 15.05 -0.87
CA LYS A 168 2.93 15.06 -0.10
C LYS A 168 2.66 14.54 1.31
N GLY A 169 3.42 13.54 1.74
CA GLY A 169 3.43 13.02 3.10
C GLY A 169 4.55 13.63 3.95
N TRP A 170 5.13 12.82 4.79
CA TRP A 170 6.18 13.22 5.74
C TRP A 170 7.56 12.75 5.31
N LEU A 171 8.62 13.41 5.82
CA LEU A 171 10.04 13.09 5.61
C LEU A 171 10.46 13.01 4.13
N VAL A 172 9.82 13.79 3.26
CA VAL A 172 10.03 13.77 1.81
C VAL A 172 10.18 15.17 1.20
N ASP A 173 10.64 16.16 1.99
CA ASP A 173 10.74 17.54 1.51
C ASP A 173 11.65 17.66 0.28
N ASP A 174 12.88 17.14 0.35
CA ASP A 174 13.84 17.15 -0.76
C ASP A 174 13.30 16.38 -1.99
N LEU A 175 12.63 15.25 -1.77
CA LEU A 175 12.00 14.49 -2.83
C LEU A 175 10.85 15.28 -3.47
N ALA A 176 10.02 15.92 -2.66
CA ALA A 176 8.91 16.74 -3.14
C ALA A 176 9.40 17.93 -3.98
N ASP A 177 10.51 18.56 -3.62
CA ASP A 177 11.15 19.62 -4.38
C ASP A 177 11.69 19.10 -5.73
N ARG A 178 12.35 17.94 -5.72
CA ARG A 178 12.81 17.25 -6.95
C ARG A 178 11.65 16.90 -7.88
N MET A 179 10.56 16.33 -7.33
CA MET A 179 9.35 15.99 -8.10
C MET A 179 8.69 17.23 -8.69
N SER A 180 8.58 18.32 -7.91
CA SER A 180 8.02 19.59 -8.35
C SER A 180 8.86 20.23 -9.47
N ALA A 181 10.18 20.21 -9.34
CA ALA A 181 11.08 20.68 -10.37
C ALA A 181 10.99 19.82 -11.64
N CYS A 182 10.91 18.50 -11.51
CA CYS A 182 10.72 17.58 -12.61
C CYS A 182 9.42 17.84 -13.37
N SER A 183 8.30 17.99 -12.65
CA SER A 183 6.99 18.26 -13.23
C SER A 183 6.91 19.60 -13.99
N LYS A 184 7.67 20.60 -13.57
CA LYS A 184 7.75 21.88 -14.28
C LYS A 184 8.61 21.85 -15.54
N ASN A 185 9.63 21.01 -15.57
CA ASN A 185 10.68 21.03 -16.59
C ASN A 185 10.57 19.89 -17.61
N ARG A 186 9.70 18.90 -17.38
CA ARG A 186 9.53 17.73 -18.24
C ARG A 186 8.06 17.48 -18.55
N SER A 187 7.77 17.26 -19.82
CA SER A 187 6.43 16.89 -20.30
C SER A 187 6.07 15.43 -20.05
N GLN A 188 6.97 14.63 -19.51
CA GLN A 188 6.82 13.18 -19.27
C GLN A 188 6.59 12.85 -17.81
N PHE A 189 6.67 13.84 -16.90
CA PHE A 189 6.44 13.65 -15.48
C PHE A 189 5.29 14.51 -14.96
N TYR A 190 4.34 13.87 -14.29
CA TYR A 190 3.15 14.52 -13.74
C TYR A 190 2.96 14.14 -12.29
N TRP A 191 2.71 15.13 -11.44
CA TRP A 191 2.39 14.89 -10.02
C TRP A 191 1.14 15.64 -9.61
N PHE A 192 0.08 14.88 -9.25
CA PHE A 192 -1.23 15.39 -8.85
C PHE A 192 -1.45 15.16 -7.35
N GLN A 193 -1.53 16.23 -6.57
CA GLN A 193 -1.61 16.16 -5.11
C GLN A 193 -3.04 16.25 -4.55
N GLY A 194 -4.02 16.49 -5.33
CA GLY A 194 -5.42 16.70 -4.90
C GLY A 194 -6.41 16.14 -5.91
N ALA A 195 -6.07 15.02 -6.54
CA ALA A 195 -6.95 14.36 -7.49
C ALA A 195 -8.23 13.87 -6.80
N SER A 196 -9.37 14.02 -7.46
CA SER A 196 -10.64 13.41 -7.07
C SER A 196 -10.65 11.92 -7.41
N ASP A 197 -11.59 11.18 -6.85
CA ASP A 197 -11.79 9.78 -7.19
C ASP A 197 -12.11 9.61 -8.68
N GLU A 198 -12.90 10.52 -9.26
CA GLU A 198 -13.18 10.55 -10.70
C GLU A 198 -11.89 10.70 -11.55
N PHE A 199 -10.98 11.59 -11.13
CA PHE A 199 -9.68 11.76 -11.81
C PHE A 199 -8.82 10.51 -11.67
N LEU A 200 -8.80 9.90 -10.49
CA LEU A 200 -8.06 8.68 -10.21
C LEU A 200 -8.58 7.50 -11.05
N GLU A 201 -9.90 7.30 -11.10
CA GLU A 201 -10.52 6.28 -11.94
C GLU A 201 -10.13 6.45 -13.41
N ARG A 202 -10.21 7.69 -13.89
CA ARG A 202 -9.82 8.00 -15.26
C ARG A 202 -8.33 7.77 -15.52
N ALA A 203 -7.47 7.98 -14.53
CA ALA A 203 -6.05 7.66 -14.63
C ALA A 203 -5.81 6.14 -14.74
N TYR A 204 -6.51 5.32 -13.94
CA TYR A 204 -6.46 3.86 -14.08
C TYR A 204 -6.89 3.40 -15.47
N LEU A 205 -7.90 4.03 -16.06
CA LEU A 205 -8.40 3.68 -17.41
C LEU A 205 -7.50 4.17 -18.56
N SER A 206 -6.68 5.21 -18.34
CA SER A 206 -5.91 5.87 -19.40
C SER A 206 -4.42 5.51 -19.39
N CYS A 207 -3.89 5.07 -18.28
CA CYS A 207 -2.49 4.67 -18.15
C CYS A 207 -2.24 3.26 -18.73
N SER A 208 -0.98 2.94 -18.96
CA SER A 208 -0.58 1.65 -19.54
C SER A 208 -0.26 0.60 -18.49
N CYS A 209 0.19 1.03 -17.30
CA CYS A 209 0.69 0.16 -16.24
C CYS A 209 0.60 0.86 -14.88
N LEU A 210 0.13 0.13 -13.85
CA LEU A 210 0.38 0.54 -12.46
C LEU A 210 1.82 0.18 -12.09
N LEU A 211 2.58 1.11 -11.57
CA LEU A 211 3.89 0.90 -10.96
C LEU A 211 3.74 0.91 -9.43
N ALA A 212 3.83 -0.27 -8.83
CA ALA A 212 3.81 -0.44 -7.38
C ALA A 212 5.25 -0.62 -6.86
N ALA A 213 5.89 0.50 -6.50
CA ALA A 213 7.32 0.55 -6.18
C ALA A 213 7.63 0.50 -4.68
N SER A 214 6.62 0.34 -3.81
CA SER A 214 6.78 0.37 -2.36
C SER A 214 7.80 -0.64 -1.84
N GLU A 215 8.57 -0.23 -0.85
CA GLU A 215 9.55 -1.08 -0.16
C GLU A 215 8.88 -2.04 0.82
N ALA A 216 7.78 -1.60 1.41
CA ALA A 216 6.94 -2.41 2.28
C ALA A 216 5.50 -1.87 2.27
N GLU A 217 4.55 -2.77 2.50
CA GLU A 217 3.11 -2.51 2.55
C GLU A 217 2.40 -3.47 3.49
N GLY A 218 1.27 -3.04 4.04
CA GLY A 218 0.38 -3.95 4.75
C GLY A 218 -0.48 -4.82 3.82
N PHE A 219 -0.89 -4.27 2.65
CA PHE A 219 -1.73 -5.01 1.70
C PHE A 219 -1.46 -4.63 0.24
N GLY A 220 -1.62 -3.36 -0.15
CA GLY A 220 -1.42 -2.92 -1.53
C GLY A 220 -2.72 -2.71 -2.29
N LEU A 221 -3.66 -1.96 -1.70
CA LEU A 221 -4.93 -1.62 -2.35
C LEU A 221 -4.81 -1.15 -3.80
N PRO A 222 -3.79 -0.35 -4.20
CA PRO A 222 -3.64 0.04 -5.61
C PRO A 222 -3.52 -1.13 -6.59
N LEU A 223 -2.99 -2.30 -6.17
CA LEU A 223 -2.94 -3.48 -7.03
C LEU A 223 -4.34 -3.99 -7.34
N ILE A 224 -5.19 -4.04 -6.31
CA ILE A 224 -6.59 -4.49 -6.45
C ILE A 224 -7.39 -3.47 -7.27
N GLU A 225 -7.18 -2.17 -7.04
CA GLU A 225 -7.81 -1.11 -7.85
C GLU A 225 -7.41 -1.23 -9.32
N ALA A 226 -6.13 -1.49 -9.62
CA ALA A 226 -5.65 -1.74 -10.97
C ALA A 226 -6.32 -2.98 -11.61
N SER A 227 -6.51 -4.05 -10.82
CA SER A 227 -7.20 -5.27 -11.28
C SER A 227 -8.64 -4.98 -11.71
N PHE A 228 -9.40 -4.20 -10.92
CA PHE A 228 -10.76 -3.79 -11.29
C PHE A 228 -10.81 -3.00 -12.60
N HIS A 229 -9.81 -2.17 -12.85
CA HIS A 229 -9.70 -1.37 -14.08
C HIS A 229 -8.95 -2.11 -15.21
N LYS A 230 -8.57 -3.37 -15.01
CA LYS A 230 -7.78 -4.19 -15.95
C LYS A 230 -6.47 -3.52 -16.37
N LEU A 231 -5.91 -2.69 -15.48
CA LEU A 231 -4.62 -2.04 -15.71
C LEU A 231 -3.50 -3.00 -15.34
N PRO A 232 -2.60 -3.38 -16.27
CA PRO A 232 -1.45 -4.22 -15.98
C PRO A 232 -0.58 -3.67 -14.85
N VAL A 233 0.05 -4.56 -14.10
CA VAL A 233 0.83 -4.20 -12.91
C VAL A 233 2.30 -4.56 -13.08
N LEU A 234 3.18 -3.60 -12.78
CA LEU A 234 4.60 -3.81 -12.53
C LEU A 234 4.86 -3.52 -11.05
N ALA A 235 5.11 -4.54 -10.26
CA ALA A 235 5.27 -4.44 -8.82
C ALA A 235 6.71 -4.74 -8.37
N ARG A 236 7.15 -4.08 -7.28
CA ARG A 236 8.37 -4.50 -6.59
C ARG A 236 8.20 -5.91 -6.04
N ASP A 237 9.25 -6.71 -6.09
CA ASP A 237 9.22 -8.09 -5.59
C ASP A 237 9.29 -8.11 -4.06
N ILE A 238 8.12 -7.96 -3.42
CA ILE A 238 7.94 -8.05 -1.97
C ILE A 238 6.83 -9.05 -1.62
N ALA A 239 6.92 -9.63 -0.43
CA ALA A 239 6.05 -10.73 0.01
C ALA A 239 4.55 -10.42 -0.15
N VAL A 240 4.10 -9.24 0.33
CA VAL A 240 2.69 -8.85 0.26
C VAL A 240 2.20 -8.64 -1.18
N PHE A 241 3.02 -8.10 -2.08
CA PHE A 241 2.63 -7.96 -3.48
C PHE A 241 2.56 -9.32 -4.19
N ARG A 242 3.45 -10.25 -3.83
CA ARG A 242 3.36 -11.65 -4.27
C ARG A 242 2.10 -12.34 -3.75
N GLU A 243 1.72 -12.07 -2.50
CA GLU A 243 0.50 -12.62 -1.90
C GLU A 243 -0.76 -12.11 -2.62
N VAL A 244 -0.84 -10.79 -2.86
CA VAL A 244 -2.04 -10.14 -3.41
C VAL A 244 -2.17 -10.32 -4.91
N ALA A 245 -1.08 -10.19 -5.67
CA ALA A 245 -1.12 -10.20 -7.13
C ALA A 245 -0.68 -11.54 -7.75
N GLY A 246 0.04 -12.40 -7.01
CA GLY A 246 0.46 -13.71 -7.52
C GLY A 246 1.13 -13.62 -8.88
N ASP A 247 0.64 -14.40 -9.84
CA ASP A 247 1.10 -14.41 -11.22
C ASP A 247 0.43 -13.35 -12.11
N ALA A 248 -0.48 -12.54 -11.56
CA ALA A 248 -1.20 -11.49 -12.30
C ALA A 248 -0.42 -10.17 -12.43
N ALA A 249 0.83 -10.11 -11.94
CA ALA A 249 1.71 -8.97 -12.07
C ALA A 249 3.11 -9.37 -12.58
N LEU A 250 3.79 -8.43 -13.24
CA LEU A 250 5.24 -8.53 -13.43
C LEU A 250 5.96 -7.94 -12.23
N TYR A 251 7.10 -8.53 -11.86
CA TYR A 251 7.85 -8.09 -10.68
C TYR A 251 9.23 -7.58 -11.08
N PHE A 252 9.72 -6.55 -10.39
CA PHE A 252 11.06 -6.01 -10.58
C PHE A 252 11.88 -6.07 -9.29
N ASP A 253 13.20 -6.16 -9.45
CA ASP A 253 14.14 -5.99 -8.35
C ASP A 253 14.19 -4.51 -7.93
N GLY A 254 13.74 -4.23 -6.72
CA GLY A 254 13.69 -2.88 -6.17
C GLY A 254 14.94 -2.48 -5.38
N SER A 255 16.04 -3.24 -5.46
CA SER A 255 17.28 -2.93 -4.74
C SER A 255 17.98 -1.68 -5.28
N SER A 256 17.74 -1.32 -6.54
CA SER A 256 18.31 -0.12 -7.18
C SER A 256 17.42 0.44 -8.28
N SER A 257 17.72 1.66 -8.72
CA SER A 257 17.05 2.30 -9.86
C SER A 257 17.29 1.53 -11.17
N GLU A 258 18.45 0.87 -11.32
CA GLU A 258 18.78 0.01 -12.47
C GLU A 258 17.88 -1.22 -12.52
N GLY A 259 17.57 -1.81 -11.37
CA GLY A 259 16.62 -2.93 -11.26
C GLY A 259 15.22 -2.52 -11.74
N LEU A 260 14.74 -1.33 -11.36
CA LEU A 260 13.49 -0.79 -11.86
C LEU A 260 13.56 -0.45 -13.36
N VAL A 261 14.64 0.15 -13.85
CA VAL A 261 14.86 0.39 -15.30
C VAL A 261 14.74 -0.92 -16.08
N ALA A 262 15.43 -1.97 -15.63
CA ALA A 262 15.33 -3.29 -16.25
C ALA A 262 13.90 -3.86 -16.20
N GLY A 263 13.18 -3.66 -15.09
CA GLY A 263 11.78 -4.03 -14.92
C GLY A 263 10.85 -3.33 -15.91
N VAL A 264 10.99 -2.01 -16.05
CA VAL A 264 10.22 -1.19 -17.02
C VAL A 264 10.47 -1.65 -18.45
N LEU A 265 11.73 -1.81 -18.85
CA LEU A 265 12.08 -2.26 -20.21
C LEU A 265 11.59 -3.68 -20.49
N ARG A 266 11.66 -4.59 -19.51
CA ARG A 266 11.08 -5.92 -19.62
C ARG A 266 9.56 -5.86 -19.79
N TRP A 267 8.87 -5.00 -19.01
CA TRP A 267 7.43 -4.81 -19.12
C TRP A 267 7.04 -4.31 -20.52
N VAL A 268 7.74 -3.31 -21.06
CA VAL A 268 7.49 -2.78 -22.42
C VAL A 268 7.64 -3.89 -23.47
N ARG A 269 8.73 -4.68 -23.37
CA ARG A 269 8.95 -5.81 -24.29
C ARG A 269 7.84 -6.87 -24.20
N GLN A 270 7.38 -7.18 -22.97
CA GLN A 270 6.28 -8.14 -22.79
C GLN A 270 4.97 -7.60 -23.39
N LYS A 271 4.72 -6.29 -23.28
CA LYS A 271 3.56 -5.65 -23.89
C LYS A 271 3.60 -5.78 -25.42
N GLU A 272 4.74 -5.55 -26.05
CA GLU A 272 4.92 -5.72 -27.49
C GLU A 272 4.68 -7.16 -27.96
N LEU A 273 4.98 -8.12 -27.11
CA LEU A 273 4.76 -9.56 -27.37
C LEU A 273 3.36 -10.05 -26.98
N ASN A 274 2.48 -9.18 -26.48
CA ASN A 274 1.17 -9.53 -25.90
C ASN A 274 1.28 -10.61 -24.80
N ALA A 275 2.32 -10.53 -23.97
CA ALA A 275 2.64 -11.49 -22.93
C ALA A 275 2.62 -10.87 -21.50
N ILE A 276 1.94 -9.73 -21.34
CA ILE A 276 1.70 -9.13 -20.03
C ILE A 276 0.69 -9.99 -19.27
N PRO A 277 0.94 -10.32 -17.99
CA PRO A 277 -0.04 -10.99 -17.14
C PRO A 277 -1.36 -10.24 -17.06
N GLU A 278 -2.46 -10.99 -17.08
CA GLU A 278 -3.81 -10.43 -16.98
C GLU A 278 -4.10 -10.04 -15.52
N PRO A 279 -4.32 -8.76 -15.20
CA PRO A 279 -4.54 -8.33 -13.81
C PRO A 279 -5.85 -8.86 -13.21
N ALA A 280 -6.82 -9.25 -14.04
CA ALA A 280 -8.08 -9.88 -13.61
C ALA A 280 -7.89 -11.25 -12.90
N GLY A 281 -6.68 -11.80 -12.88
CA GLY A 281 -6.34 -13.02 -12.14
C GLY A 281 -6.04 -12.78 -10.66
N MET A 282 -6.06 -11.54 -10.15
CA MET A 282 -5.92 -11.25 -8.74
C MET A 282 -7.15 -11.70 -7.96
N ASP A 283 -6.93 -12.29 -6.79
CA ASP A 283 -8.02 -12.66 -5.88
C ASP A 283 -8.56 -11.39 -5.18
N THR A 284 -9.67 -10.89 -5.71
CA THR A 284 -10.30 -9.66 -5.23
C THR A 284 -11.55 -9.99 -4.43
N MET A 285 -11.66 -9.42 -3.23
CA MET A 285 -12.84 -9.54 -2.37
C MET A 285 -13.64 -8.26 -2.35
N SER A 286 -14.96 -8.37 -2.25
CA SER A 286 -15.82 -7.26 -1.82
C SER A 286 -15.60 -6.95 -0.34
N TRP A 287 -15.99 -5.76 0.11
CA TRP A 287 -15.97 -5.42 1.55
C TRP A 287 -16.87 -6.35 2.39
N GLN A 288 -17.96 -6.87 1.80
CA GLN A 288 -18.82 -7.84 2.48
C GLN A 288 -18.10 -9.17 2.69
N GLU A 289 -17.41 -9.69 1.68
CA GLU A 289 -16.63 -10.94 1.79
C GLU A 289 -15.47 -10.77 2.77
N SER A 290 -14.76 -9.63 2.71
CA SER A 290 -13.70 -9.26 3.63
C SER A 290 -14.21 -9.19 5.10
N ALA A 291 -15.38 -8.57 5.33
CA ALA A 291 -15.99 -8.52 6.65
C ALA A 291 -16.38 -9.91 7.16
N ASN A 292 -16.92 -10.77 6.31
CA ASN A 292 -17.22 -12.16 6.67
C ASN A 292 -15.95 -12.93 7.02
N ALA A 293 -14.88 -12.77 6.21
CA ALA A 293 -13.60 -13.41 6.49
C ALA A 293 -12.98 -12.92 7.83
N LEU A 294 -13.16 -11.64 8.18
CA LEU A 294 -12.77 -11.11 9.50
C LEU A 294 -13.59 -11.76 10.62
N LEU A 295 -14.92 -11.91 10.45
CA LEU A 295 -15.78 -12.56 11.46
C LEU A 295 -15.41 -14.03 11.65
N ASP A 296 -15.06 -14.74 10.58
CA ASP A 296 -14.57 -16.13 10.67
C ASP A 296 -13.28 -16.22 11.52
N GLN A 297 -12.40 -15.21 11.48
CA GLN A 297 -11.22 -15.15 12.35
C GLN A 297 -11.56 -14.96 13.82
N LEU A 298 -12.73 -14.42 14.14
CA LEU A 298 -13.20 -14.25 15.52
C LEU A 298 -13.82 -15.52 16.08
N GLU A 299 -14.08 -16.56 15.26
CA GLU A 299 -14.77 -17.80 15.64
C GLU A 299 -16.19 -17.51 16.21
N ILE A 300 -16.91 -16.55 15.59
CA ILE A 300 -18.27 -16.13 15.97
C ILE A 300 -19.28 -16.76 15.01
#